data_b1c1a2437eb603db879da3a258229fae
#
_entry.id   b1c1a2437eb603db879da3a258229fae
#
_cell.length_a   1.000
_cell.length_b   1.000
_cell.length_c   1.000
_cell.angle_alpha   90.00
_cell.angle_beta   90.00
_cell.angle_gamma   90.00
#
_symmetry.space_group_name_H-M   'P 1'
#
loop_
_entity.id
_entity.type
_entity.pdbx_description
1 polymer ?
#
loop_
_entity_poly.entity_id
_entity_poly.type
_entity_poly.pdbx_seq_one_letter_code
_entity_poly.pdbx_strand_id
1 'polypeptide(L)'
;MQIKPDAEQPIFLQIAQGIADGILSGAFPEESRVPSITEFSQAYRINPATALKGVNLLVEQGILYKKRGLGMFVAAGAVEHLHAERREQFAADFVTPLIDEARRLSLTRDEVITMLEKGFDQ
;
A
#
# COMPACT_ATOMS: atom_id res chain seq x y z
N MET A 1 -4.52 -11.41 2.93
CA MET A 1 -4.46 -10.79 1.58
C MET A 1 -5.53 -11.43 0.70
N GLN A 2 -6.24 -10.62 -0.04
CA GLN A 2 -7.28 -11.09 -0.94
C GLN A 2 -6.94 -10.63 -2.36
N ILE A 3 -6.82 -11.60 -3.29
CA ILE A 3 -6.52 -11.30 -4.69
C ILE A 3 -7.82 -11.36 -5.50
N LYS A 4 -8.10 -10.29 -6.23
CA LYS A 4 -9.31 -10.15 -7.06
C LYS A 4 -8.90 -10.13 -8.54
N PRO A 5 -9.00 -11.25 -9.25
CA PRO A 5 -8.58 -11.32 -10.67
C PRO A 5 -9.35 -10.35 -11.56
N ASP A 6 -10.61 -10.07 -11.23
CA ASP A 6 -11.48 -9.21 -12.05
C ASP A 6 -11.38 -7.72 -11.70
N ALA A 7 -10.57 -7.34 -10.71
CA ALA A 7 -10.37 -5.95 -10.35
C ALA A 7 -9.58 -5.22 -11.46
N GLU A 8 -9.79 -3.90 -11.59
CA GLU A 8 -9.04 -3.08 -12.54
C GLU A 8 -7.54 -3.11 -12.25
N GLN A 9 -7.17 -3.24 -10.98
CA GLN A 9 -5.78 -3.25 -10.57
C GLN A 9 -5.11 -4.57 -10.95
N PRO A 10 -3.95 -4.52 -11.63
CA PRO A 10 -3.19 -5.74 -11.95
C PRO A 10 -2.87 -6.57 -10.71
N ILE A 11 -2.80 -7.89 -10.88
CA ILE A 11 -2.57 -8.81 -9.77
C ILE A 11 -1.24 -8.51 -9.06
N PHE A 12 -0.18 -8.18 -9.81
CA PHE A 12 1.12 -7.91 -9.19
C PHE A 12 1.07 -6.69 -8.24
N LEU A 13 0.25 -5.67 -8.55
CA LEU A 13 0.05 -4.52 -7.67
C LEU A 13 -0.76 -4.91 -6.44
N GLN A 14 -1.75 -5.79 -6.59
CA GLN A 14 -2.51 -6.31 -5.45
C GLN A 14 -1.60 -7.07 -4.48
N ILE A 15 -0.65 -7.84 -5.01
CA ILE A 15 0.34 -8.56 -4.21
C ILE A 15 1.22 -7.56 -3.44
N ALA A 16 1.76 -6.56 -4.12
CA ALA A 16 2.60 -5.55 -3.49
C ALA A 16 1.84 -4.81 -2.39
N GLN A 17 0.61 -4.40 -2.65
CA GLN A 17 -0.22 -3.72 -1.65
C GLN A 17 -0.57 -4.63 -0.48
N GLY A 18 -0.86 -5.90 -0.74
CA GLY A 18 -1.17 -6.87 0.31
C GLY A 18 0.01 -7.08 1.25
N ILE A 19 1.22 -7.16 0.71
CA ILE A 19 2.43 -7.27 1.53
C ILE A 19 2.64 -5.98 2.33
N ALA A 20 2.47 -4.82 1.71
CA ALA A 20 2.59 -3.53 2.39
C ALA A 20 1.56 -3.42 3.53
N ASP A 21 0.32 -3.85 3.31
CA ASP A 21 -0.71 -3.89 4.35
C ASP A 21 -0.29 -4.80 5.51
N GLY A 22 0.31 -5.95 5.20
CA GLY A 22 0.84 -6.87 6.20
C GLY A 22 1.97 -6.26 7.03
N ILE A 23 2.82 -5.45 6.40
CA ILE A 23 3.89 -4.74 7.10
C ILE A 23 3.29 -3.69 8.03
N LEU A 24 2.34 -2.90 7.55
CA LEU A 24 1.69 -1.85 8.34
C LEU A 24 0.86 -2.40 9.49
N SER A 25 0.23 -3.57 9.32
CA SER A 25 -0.57 -4.20 10.37
C SER A 25 0.27 -4.94 11.42
N GLY A 26 1.56 -5.12 11.15
CA GLY A 26 2.44 -5.88 12.03
C GLY A 26 2.50 -7.38 11.74
N ALA A 27 1.77 -7.85 10.71
CA ALA A 27 1.83 -9.25 10.29
C ALA A 27 3.24 -9.61 9.80
N PHE A 28 3.92 -8.67 9.16
CA PHE A 28 5.30 -8.80 8.73
C PHE A 28 6.16 -7.71 9.38
N PRO A 29 6.68 -7.96 10.59
CA PRO A 29 7.53 -6.97 11.27
C PRO A 29 8.79 -6.63 10.50
N GLU A 30 9.37 -5.47 10.76
CA GLU A 30 10.65 -5.10 10.17
C GLU A 30 11.71 -6.14 10.53
N GLU A 31 12.58 -6.43 9.59
CA GLU A 31 13.64 -7.44 9.67
C GLU A 31 13.12 -8.89 9.70
N SER A 32 11.82 -9.13 9.59
CA SER A 32 11.26 -10.47 9.47
C SER A 32 11.15 -10.93 8.03
N ARG A 33 11.13 -12.25 7.86
CA ARG A 33 10.99 -12.87 6.54
C ARG A 33 9.53 -12.83 6.10
N VAL A 34 9.30 -12.46 4.82
CA VAL A 34 7.99 -12.60 4.20
C VAL A 34 7.89 -13.96 3.50
N PRO A 35 6.67 -14.45 3.17
CA PRO A 35 6.55 -15.70 2.43
C PRO A 35 7.30 -15.67 1.10
N SER A 36 7.81 -16.83 0.68
CA SER A 36 8.54 -16.96 -0.59
C SER A 36 7.61 -16.81 -1.79
N ILE A 37 8.20 -16.58 -2.97
CA ILE A 37 7.44 -16.55 -4.24
C ILE A 37 6.64 -17.84 -4.41
N THR A 38 7.25 -19.00 -4.11
CA THR A 38 6.57 -20.29 -4.21
C THR A 38 5.39 -20.36 -3.25
N GLU A 39 5.56 -19.91 -2.01
CA GLU A 39 4.49 -19.88 -1.02
C GLU A 39 3.33 -18.98 -1.46
N PHE A 40 3.62 -17.77 -1.97
CA PHE A 40 2.60 -16.88 -2.51
C PHE A 40 1.86 -17.51 -3.69
N SER A 41 2.60 -18.10 -4.63
CA SER A 41 2.01 -18.71 -5.82
C SER A 41 1.06 -19.84 -5.46
N GLN A 42 1.44 -20.69 -4.52
CA GLN A 42 0.63 -21.82 -4.09
C GLN A 42 -0.58 -21.35 -3.25
N ALA A 43 -0.37 -20.41 -2.33
CA ALA A 43 -1.43 -19.95 -1.43
C ALA A 43 -2.55 -19.22 -2.17
N TYR A 44 -2.21 -18.44 -3.18
CA TYR A 44 -3.18 -17.60 -3.91
C TYR A 44 -3.43 -18.04 -5.33
N ARG A 45 -2.85 -19.17 -5.74
CA ARG A 45 -2.99 -19.76 -7.10
C ARG A 45 -2.68 -18.74 -8.19
N ILE A 46 -1.53 -18.10 -8.08
CA ILE A 46 -1.07 -17.10 -9.03
C ILE A 46 0.22 -17.55 -9.69
N ASN A 47 0.46 -17.02 -10.89
CA ASN A 47 1.68 -17.30 -11.63
C ASN A 47 2.90 -16.83 -10.84
N PRO A 48 3.94 -17.67 -10.67
CA PRO A 48 5.16 -17.26 -9.96
C PRO A 48 5.82 -16.01 -10.52
N ALA A 49 5.78 -15.81 -11.84
CA ALA A 49 6.35 -14.60 -12.45
C ALA A 49 5.57 -13.34 -12.02
N THR A 50 4.25 -13.44 -11.87
CA THR A 50 3.41 -12.35 -11.39
C THR A 50 3.70 -12.05 -9.92
N ALA A 51 3.83 -13.09 -9.10
CA ALA A 51 4.21 -12.94 -7.69
C ALA A 51 5.57 -12.26 -7.57
N LEU A 52 6.54 -12.70 -8.37
CA LEU A 52 7.88 -12.12 -8.39
C LEU A 52 7.84 -10.63 -8.76
N LYS A 53 7.04 -10.27 -9.76
CA LYS A 53 6.90 -8.88 -10.19
C LYS A 53 6.39 -7.98 -9.05
N GLY A 54 5.40 -8.47 -8.29
CA GLY A 54 4.86 -7.73 -7.13
C GLY A 54 5.90 -7.56 -6.02
N VAL A 55 6.62 -8.63 -5.70
CA VAL A 55 7.68 -8.60 -4.69
C VAL A 55 8.82 -7.68 -5.13
N ASN A 56 9.24 -7.77 -6.38
CA ASN A 56 10.33 -6.94 -6.91
C ASN A 56 10.00 -5.45 -6.89
N LEU A 57 8.72 -5.09 -7.06
CA LEU A 57 8.31 -3.70 -6.93
C LEU A 57 8.66 -3.16 -5.54
N LEU A 58 8.40 -3.94 -4.49
CA LEU A 58 8.72 -3.55 -3.12
C LEU A 58 10.23 -3.54 -2.86
N VAL A 59 10.98 -4.42 -3.52
CA VAL A 59 12.44 -4.40 -3.44
C VAL A 59 13.00 -3.13 -4.06
N GLU A 60 12.49 -2.73 -5.22
CA GLU A 60 12.89 -1.49 -5.89
C GLU A 60 12.61 -0.26 -5.03
N GLN A 61 11.51 -0.29 -4.27
CA GLN A 61 11.13 0.79 -3.38
C GLN A 61 11.90 0.80 -2.05
N GLY A 62 12.73 -0.21 -1.80
CA GLY A 62 13.47 -0.33 -0.55
C GLY A 62 12.65 -0.82 0.63
N ILE A 63 11.46 -1.35 0.39
CA ILE A 63 10.57 -1.90 1.43
C ILE A 63 10.97 -3.33 1.80
N LEU A 64 11.37 -4.12 0.80
CA LEU A 64 11.87 -5.47 0.99
C LEU A 64 13.33 -5.55 0.52
N TYR A 65 14.08 -6.50 1.06
CA TYR A 65 15.41 -6.81 0.57
C TYR A 65 15.63 -8.32 0.58
N LYS A 66 16.50 -8.77 -0.31
CA LYS A 66 16.82 -10.19 -0.43
C LYS A 66 18.03 -10.54 0.40
N LYS A 67 17.92 -11.60 1.21
CA LYS A 67 19.06 -12.25 1.84
C LYS A 67 19.33 -13.54 1.08
N ARG A 68 20.48 -13.58 0.41
CA ARG A 68 20.85 -14.72 -0.44
C ARG A 68 20.77 -16.03 0.33
N GLY A 69 20.00 -16.98 -0.20
CA GLY A 69 19.81 -18.29 0.42
C GLY A 69 18.81 -18.32 1.57
N LEU A 70 18.31 -17.18 2.03
CA LEU A 70 17.40 -17.10 3.17
C LEU A 70 16.01 -16.56 2.82
N GLY A 71 15.89 -15.82 1.71
CA GLY A 71 14.59 -15.30 1.25
C GLY A 71 14.51 -13.79 1.26
N MET A 72 13.26 -13.29 1.29
CA MET A 72 12.97 -11.87 1.26
C MET A 72 12.57 -11.40 2.66
N PHE A 73 13.09 -10.25 3.04
CA PHE A 73 12.91 -9.69 4.38
C PHE A 73 12.41 -8.26 4.32
N VAL A 74 11.67 -7.85 5.34
CA VAL A 74 11.19 -6.47 5.48
C VAL A 74 12.35 -5.58 5.91
N ALA A 75 12.58 -4.50 5.18
CA ALA A 75 13.68 -3.57 5.48
C ALA A 75 13.40 -2.80 6.77
N ALA A 76 14.48 -2.45 7.48
CA ALA A 76 14.37 -1.52 8.60
C ALA A 76 13.82 -0.18 8.08
N GLY A 77 12.88 0.43 8.79
CA GLY A 77 12.27 1.70 8.39
C GLY A 77 11.12 1.55 7.39
N ALA A 78 10.76 0.31 6.99
CA ALA A 78 9.69 0.07 6.02
C ALA A 78 8.35 0.65 6.46
N VAL A 79 8.00 0.53 7.75
CA VAL A 79 6.72 1.04 8.27
C VAL A 79 6.62 2.55 8.06
N GLU A 80 7.64 3.29 8.45
CA GLU A 80 7.63 4.74 8.29
C GLU A 80 7.64 5.17 6.82
N HIS A 81 8.42 4.47 5.99
CA HIS A 81 8.45 4.71 4.54
C HIS A 81 7.04 4.54 3.93
N LEU A 82 6.36 3.45 4.27
CA LEU A 82 5.01 3.18 3.77
C LEU A 82 3.99 4.20 4.28
N HIS A 83 4.10 4.62 5.55
CA HIS A 83 3.24 5.68 6.09
C HIS A 83 3.42 6.98 5.32
N ALA A 84 4.66 7.38 5.05
CA ALA A 84 4.94 8.61 4.30
C ALA A 84 4.35 8.55 2.89
N GLU A 85 4.55 7.44 2.18
CA GLU A 85 3.96 7.25 0.85
C GLU A 85 2.44 7.33 0.87
N ARG A 86 1.80 6.70 1.85
CA ARG A 86 0.33 6.69 1.96
C ARG A 86 -0.24 8.05 2.34
N ARG A 87 0.50 8.86 3.11
CA ARG A 87 0.10 10.24 3.39
C ARG A 87 0.13 11.08 2.13
N GLU A 88 1.18 10.95 1.32
CA GLU A 88 1.26 11.66 0.03
C GLU A 88 0.14 11.22 -0.91
N GLN A 89 -0.12 9.91 -0.98
CA GLN A 89 -1.19 9.37 -1.81
C GLN A 89 -2.56 9.83 -1.32
N PHE A 90 -2.76 9.87 -0.02
CA PHE A 90 -3.99 10.39 0.59
C PHE A 90 -4.25 11.84 0.17
N ALA A 91 -3.22 12.68 0.23
CA ALA A 91 -3.37 14.07 -0.20
C ALA A 91 -3.75 14.17 -1.66
N ALA A 92 -3.09 13.38 -2.53
CA ALA A 92 -3.37 13.39 -3.96
C ALA A 92 -4.76 12.84 -4.29
N ASP A 93 -5.17 11.78 -3.62
CA ASP A 93 -6.43 11.07 -3.94
C ASP A 93 -7.66 11.71 -3.31
N PHE A 94 -7.51 12.41 -2.20
CA PHE A 94 -8.67 12.91 -1.46
C PHE A 94 -8.63 14.40 -1.18
N VAL A 95 -7.49 14.96 -0.77
CA VAL A 95 -7.41 16.36 -0.40
C VAL A 95 -7.45 17.28 -1.62
N THR A 96 -6.63 16.99 -2.63
CA THR A 96 -6.62 17.78 -3.87
C THR A 96 -7.97 17.76 -4.58
N PRO A 97 -8.61 16.59 -4.79
CA PRO A 97 -9.95 16.55 -5.36
C PRO A 97 -10.99 17.26 -4.50
N LEU A 98 -10.90 17.18 -3.19
CA LEU A 98 -11.79 17.89 -2.28
C LEU A 98 -11.70 19.40 -2.52
N ILE A 99 -10.48 19.93 -2.60
CA ILE A 99 -10.26 21.37 -2.83
C ILE A 99 -10.80 21.79 -4.20
N ASP A 100 -10.53 20.99 -5.22
CA ASP A 100 -11.01 21.27 -6.59
C ASP A 100 -12.53 21.31 -6.63
N GLU A 101 -13.21 20.37 -5.99
CA GLU A 101 -14.67 20.33 -5.94
C GLU A 101 -15.24 21.52 -5.13
N ALA A 102 -14.62 21.82 -3.99
CA ALA A 102 -15.00 22.97 -3.19
C ALA A 102 -14.97 24.27 -4.00
N ARG A 103 -13.92 24.43 -4.82
CA ARG A 103 -13.81 25.59 -5.72
C ARG A 103 -14.93 25.64 -6.74
N ARG A 104 -15.28 24.48 -7.33
CA ARG A 104 -16.39 24.40 -8.29
C ARG A 104 -17.72 24.81 -7.65
N LEU A 105 -17.91 24.45 -6.39
CA LEU A 105 -19.13 24.77 -5.63
C LEU A 105 -19.10 26.13 -4.96
N SER A 106 -18.04 26.90 -5.15
CA SER A 106 -17.83 28.22 -4.53
C SER A 106 -17.86 28.14 -2.99
N LEU A 107 -17.44 27.01 -2.43
CA LEU A 107 -17.29 26.87 -0.98
C LEU A 107 -16.03 27.58 -0.52
N THR A 108 -16.12 28.28 0.59
CA THR A 108 -14.96 28.92 1.19
C THR A 108 -14.13 27.91 1.97
N ARG A 109 -12.89 28.26 2.23
CA ARG A 109 -12.01 27.46 3.08
C ARG A 109 -12.65 27.19 4.45
N ASP A 110 -13.21 28.22 5.06
CA ASP A 110 -13.82 28.09 6.39
C ASP A 110 -15.05 27.18 6.38
N GLU A 111 -15.86 27.25 5.32
CA GLU A 111 -17.02 26.34 5.16
C GLU A 111 -16.57 24.88 5.08
N VAL A 112 -15.50 24.60 4.31
CA VAL A 112 -14.95 23.25 4.19
C VAL A 112 -14.38 22.77 5.51
N ILE A 113 -13.64 23.63 6.22
CA ILE A 113 -13.07 23.30 7.54
C ILE A 113 -14.20 22.94 8.51
N THR A 114 -15.29 23.68 8.52
CA THR A 114 -16.45 23.40 9.37
C THR A 114 -17.06 22.04 9.05
N MET A 115 -17.16 21.68 7.77
CA MET A 115 -17.66 20.37 7.35
C MET A 115 -16.76 19.25 7.85
N LEU A 116 -15.44 19.44 7.75
CA LEU A 116 -14.47 18.45 8.23
C LEU A 116 -14.55 18.27 9.73
N GLU A 117 -14.63 19.37 10.49
CA GLU A 117 -14.77 19.32 11.95
C GLU A 117 -16.01 18.52 12.37
N LYS A 118 -17.15 18.79 11.73
CA LYS A 118 -18.40 18.04 11.99
C LYS A 118 -18.26 16.56 11.65
N GLY A 119 -17.55 16.25 10.56
CA GLY A 119 -17.32 14.88 10.15
C GLY A 119 -16.49 14.09 11.18
N PHE A 120 -15.47 14.72 11.72
CA PHE A 120 -14.61 14.09 12.73
C PHE A 120 -15.32 13.89 14.07
N ASP A 121 -16.32 14.72 14.38
CA ASP A 121 -17.04 14.66 15.64
C ASP A 121 -18.18 13.63 15.67
N GLN A 122 -18.38 12.92 14.56
CA GLN A 122 -19.42 11.87 14.47
C GLN A 122 -18.90 10.52 14.94
#